data_9b46ea61455004733ffb0206bc8b24e7
#
_entry.id   9b46ea61455004733ffb0206bc8b24e7
#
_cell.length_a   1.000
_cell.length_b   1.000
_cell.length_c   1.000
_cell.angle_alpha   90.00
_cell.angle_beta   90.00
_cell.angle_gamma   90.00
#
_symmetry.space_group_name_H-M   'P 1'
#
loop_
_entity.id
_entity.type
_entity.pdbx_description
1 polymer ?
#
loop_
_entity_poly.entity_id
_entity_poly.type
_entity_poly.pdbx_seq_one_letter_code
_entity_poly.pdbx_strand_id
1 'polypeptide(L)'
;MKSSYYNLYTPCNAGILWFNTYHDNYMVTNCQTYDLIQNGKYDKISATTLKALQGNGFIVENDVDEYSNLIQEYHKTESSGTFNLTLLPSLDCNVRCWYCFEKHIVGSHLSCQQQDKVFRYAQNLLNRENISVIHFSLFGGEPMLYFKEEVAPLLFKIKDYAKTMNKDIKVSIVTNATCITEDIIPILAELNATFQITIDGYREKHNSIKKSPKFKEGTYDVVMKAIHDLTNAYDSRINLRINFDNQTFKHLNSVINDIQDVERKKIRIHLERVWQTTASDDYTTGTYLKEFINDMLRLNFRLSYLNFGRRNYSCLMDLKNNVVISYDGNVYNCTGRDFTNTHQEGVLTTDGSIEWELNKLEKRATINTYDDPACIRCKLLPQCWGLCKQKILEHPNKAEQMCPLKTMEITMDEYITYRFNNEYISRKIFGNEQPISFT
;
A
#
# COMPACT_ATOMS: atom_id res chain seq x y z
N MET A 1 -1.13 -33.73 -14.98
CA MET A 1 -0.71 -32.30 -15.01
C MET A 1 -1.80 -31.46 -15.65
N LYS A 2 -2.00 -30.23 -15.16
CA LYS A 2 -2.92 -29.24 -15.70
C LYS A 2 -2.26 -27.86 -15.67
N SER A 3 -2.74 -26.94 -16.51
CA SER A 3 -2.38 -25.50 -16.41
C SER A 3 -2.90 -24.96 -15.09
N SER A 4 -2.10 -24.17 -14.37
CA SER A 4 -2.56 -23.48 -13.15
C SER A 4 -3.78 -22.62 -13.46
N TYR A 5 -4.74 -22.62 -12.56
CA TYR A 5 -5.93 -21.77 -12.67
C TYR A 5 -5.57 -20.28 -12.66
N TYR A 6 -4.54 -19.93 -11.92
CA TYR A 6 -4.10 -18.54 -11.71
C TYR A 6 -3.18 -17.99 -12.81
N ASN A 7 -3.08 -18.68 -13.94
CA ASN A 7 -2.35 -18.15 -15.10
C ASN A 7 -3.15 -17.11 -15.86
N LEU A 8 -2.52 -15.97 -16.12
CA LEU A 8 -2.92 -14.94 -17.07
C LEU A 8 -1.92 -14.93 -18.24
N TYR A 9 -2.36 -14.46 -19.40
CA TYR A 9 -1.58 -14.48 -20.64
C TYR A 9 -1.76 -13.20 -21.42
N THR A 10 -0.71 -12.74 -22.09
CA THR A 10 -0.81 -11.66 -23.07
C THR A 10 0.20 -11.87 -24.21
N PRO A 11 -0.14 -11.57 -25.48
CA PRO A 11 0.82 -11.60 -26.57
C PRO A 11 1.96 -10.60 -26.35
N CYS A 12 3.19 -10.98 -26.74
CA CYS A 12 4.34 -10.11 -26.76
C CYS A 12 5.23 -10.40 -27.99
N ASN A 13 6.22 -9.56 -28.25
CA ASN A 13 7.10 -9.71 -29.44
C ASN A 13 7.82 -11.07 -29.51
N ALA A 14 8.08 -11.71 -28.39
CA ALA A 14 8.78 -12.98 -28.30
C ALA A 14 7.83 -14.21 -28.22
N GLY A 15 6.50 -14.00 -28.30
CA GLY A 15 5.48 -15.05 -28.17
C GLY A 15 4.38 -14.69 -27.20
N ILE A 16 4.18 -15.51 -26.18
CA ILE A 16 3.17 -15.29 -25.13
C ILE A 16 3.85 -15.06 -23.79
N LEU A 17 3.57 -13.93 -23.19
CA LEU A 17 3.92 -13.61 -21.79
C LEU A 17 2.90 -14.24 -20.85
N TRP A 18 3.36 -15.02 -19.91
CA TRP A 18 2.61 -15.65 -18.84
C TRP A 18 2.83 -14.88 -17.55
N PHE A 19 1.78 -14.70 -16.80
CA PHE A 19 1.81 -14.21 -15.43
C PHE A 19 1.03 -15.18 -14.53
N ASN A 20 1.71 -15.88 -13.65
CA ASN A 20 1.04 -16.67 -12.61
C ASN A 20 0.82 -15.78 -11.38
N THR A 21 -0.42 -15.46 -11.10
CA THR A 21 -0.78 -14.51 -10.03
C THR A 21 -0.63 -15.10 -8.63
N TYR A 22 -0.64 -16.43 -8.49
CA TYR A 22 -0.44 -17.10 -7.20
C TYR A 22 1.02 -17.07 -6.78
N HIS A 23 1.93 -17.38 -7.69
CA HIS A 23 3.37 -17.40 -7.40
C HIS A 23 4.09 -16.09 -7.72
N ASP A 24 3.38 -15.11 -8.30
CA ASP A 24 3.91 -13.82 -8.80
C ASP A 24 5.10 -14.01 -9.77
N ASN A 25 5.02 -15.05 -10.59
CA ASN A 25 6.06 -15.44 -11.55
C ASN A 25 5.68 -15.06 -12.98
N TYR A 26 6.69 -14.78 -13.78
CA TYR A 26 6.57 -14.43 -15.20
C TYR A 26 7.42 -15.36 -16.05
N MET A 27 6.91 -15.70 -17.24
CA MET A 27 7.62 -16.48 -18.24
C MET A 27 7.16 -16.07 -19.64
N VAL A 28 8.05 -16.18 -20.62
CA VAL A 28 7.69 -16.04 -22.04
C VAL A 28 7.88 -17.39 -22.72
N THR A 29 6.86 -17.84 -23.46
CA THR A 29 6.93 -19.02 -24.31
C THR A 29 6.66 -18.65 -25.76
N ASN A 30 7.09 -19.48 -26.72
CA ASN A 30 6.58 -19.35 -28.08
C ASN A 30 5.09 -19.76 -28.18
N CYS A 31 4.43 -19.35 -29.25
CA CYS A 31 3.00 -19.65 -29.45
C CYS A 31 2.72 -21.15 -29.51
N GLN A 32 3.63 -21.94 -30.08
CA GLN A 32 3.47 -23.40 -30.18
C GLN A 32 3.39 -24.06 -28.79
N THR A 33 4.27 -23.70 -27.87
CA THR A 33 4.26 -24.20 -26.49
C THR A 33 2.95 -23.82 -25.77
N TYR A 34 2.51 -22.56 -25.95
CA TYR A 34 1.23 -22.11 -25.42
C TYR A 34 0.07 -22.96 -25.93
N ASP A 35 -0.02 -23.19 -27.27
CA ASP A 35 -1.08 -23.99 -27.87
C ASP A 35 -1.06 -25.46 -27.38
N LEU A 36 0.12 -26.05 -27.21
CA LEU A 36 0.25 -27.40 -26.65
C LEU A 36 -0.32 -27.49 -25.23
N ILE A 37 -0.02 -26.49 -24.39
CA ILE A 37 -0.53 -26.44 -23.00
C ILE A 37 -2.05 -26.24 -22.97
N GLN A 38 -2.59 -25.30 -23.77
CA GLN A 38 -4.03 -25.07 -23.83
C GLN A 38 -4.82 -26.31 -24.31
N ASN A 39 -4.17 -27.15 -25.15
CA ASN A 39 -4.76 -28.39 -25.64
C ASN A 39 -4.41 -29.64 -24.79
N GLY A 40 -3.76 -29.47 -23.63
CA GLY A 40 -3.41 -30.60 -22.74
C GLY A 40 -2.34 -31.55 -23.28
N LYS A 41 -1.58 -31.15 -24.32
CA LYS A 41 -0.57 -31.96 -24.99
C LYS A 41 0.81 -31.81 -24.34
N TYR A 42 0.91 -32.08 -23.06
CA TYR A 42 2.15 -31.88 -22.27
C TYR A 42 3.28 -32.80 -22.70
N ASP A 43 2.97 -33.97 -23.24
CA ASP A 43 3.91 -34.97 -23.80
C ASP A 43 4.71 -34.45 -24.98
N LYS A 44 4.20 -33.42 -25.67
CA LYS A 44 4.87 -32.80 -26.83
C LYS A 44 5.75 -31.60 -26.46
N ILE A 45 5.79 -31.24 -25.20
CA ILE A 45 6.64 -30.14 -24.68
C ILE A 45 8.01 -30.71 -24.29
N SER A 46 9.10 -29.99 -24.58
CA SER A 46 10.44 -30.41 -24.15
C SER A 46 10.50 -30.57 -22.63
N ALA A 47 11.20 -31.59 -22.14
CA ALA A 47 11.36 -31.85 -20.71
C ALA A 47 11.92 -30.64 -19.95
N THR A 48 12.83 -29.87 -20.56
CA THR A 48 13.41 -28.66 -19.97
C THR A 48 12.35 -27.57 -19.80
N THR A 49 11.54 -27.31 -20.84
CA THR A 49 10.47 -26.31 -20.79
C THR A 49 9.40 -26.72 -19.80
N LEU A 50 9.00 -28.00 -19.81
CA LEU A 50 7.99 -28.51 -18.89
C LEU A 50 8.44 -28.37 -17.42
N LYS A 51 9.69 -28.74 -17.12
CA LYS A 51 10.28 -28.57 -15.78
C LYS A 51 10.32 -27.11 -15.36
N ALA A 52 10.66 -26.20 -16.26
CA ALA A 52 10.65 -24.76 -15.97
C ALA A 52 9.24 -24.22 -15.68
N LEU A 53 8.24 -24.67 -16.46
CA LEU A 53 6.85 -24.30 -16.25
C LEU A 53 6.30 -24.82 -14.90
N GLN A 54 6.63 -26.07 -14.54
CA GLN A 54 6.26 -26.65 -13.24
C GLN A 54 6.98 -25.95 -12.08
N GLY A 55 8.29 -25.76 -12.17
CA GLY A 55 9.08 -25.11 -11.11
C GLY A 55 8.68 -23.66 -10.82
N ASN A 56 8.03 -23.00 -11.77
CA ASN A 56 7.51 -21.63 -11.62
C ASN A 56 5.98 -21.57 -11.38
N GLY A 57 5.32 -22.73 -11.21
CA GLY A 57 3.91 -22.80 -10.85
C GLY A 57 2.93 -22.57 -12.02
N PHE A 58 3.38 -22.56 -13.28
CA PHE A 58 2.50 -22.42 -14.44
C PHE A 58 1.75 -23.70 -14.78
N ILE A 59 2.33 -24.85 -14.44
CA ILE A 59 1.73 -26.17 -14.56
C ILE A 59 1.78 -26.85 -13.21
N VAL A 60 0.68 -27.46 -12.80
CA VAL A 60 0.52 -28.15 -11.51
C VAL A 60 0.03 -29.58 -11.74
N GLU A 61 0.12 -30.44 -10.72
CA GLU A 61 -0.46 -31.79 -10.77
C GLU A 61 -1.99 -31.72 -10.77
N ASN A 62 -2.66 -32.76 -11.31
CA ASN A 62 -4.11 -32.77 -11.49
C ASN A 62 -4.89 -32.69 -10.17
N ASP A 63 -4.33 -33.26 -9.10
CA ASP A 63 -4.92 -33.35 -7.75
C ASP A 63 -4.69 -32.10 -6.90
N VAL A 64 -3.90 -31.14 -7.36
CA VAL A 64 -3.64 -29.90 -6.62
C VAL A 64 -4.91 -29.03 -6.59
N ASP A 65 -5.38 -28.73 -5.38
CA ASP A 65 -6.39 -27.72 -5.11
C ASP A 65 -5.72 -26.38 -4.77
N GLU A 66 -5.52 -25.57 -5.81
CA GLU A 66 -4.81 -24.30 -5.67
C GLU A 66 -5.58 -23.28 -4.81
N TYR A 67 -6.92 -23.30 -4.82
CA TYR A 67 -7.73 -22.41 -3.99
C TYR A 67 -7.57 -22.75 -2.50
N SER A 68 -7.73 -24.02 -2.14
CA SER A 68 -7.57 -24.46 -0.75
C SER A 68 -6.15 -24.16 -0.22
N ASN A 69 -5.12 -24.35 -1.05
CA ASN A 69 -3.74 -24.01 -0.69
C ASN A 69 -3.58 -22.49 -0.47
N LEU A 70 -4.16 -21.68 -1.33
CA LEU A 70 -4.14 -20.22 -1.23
C LEU A 70 -4.78 -19.74 0.08
N ILE A 71 -5.92 -20.28 0.46
CA ILE A 71 -6.62 -19.94 1.71
C ILE A 71 -5.84 -20.39 2.95
N GLN A 72 -5.17 -21.55 2.90
CA GLN A 72 -4.28 -21.98 3.97
C GLN A 72 -3.09 -21.02 4.17
N GLU A 73 -2.51 -20.50 3.08
CA GLU A 73 -1.45 -19.50 3.15
C GLU A 73 -1.95 -18.16 3.74
N TYR A 74 -3.16 -17.75 3.40
CA TYR A 74 -3.79 -16.57 4.01
C TYR A 74 -3.84 -16.69 5.53
N HIS A 75 -4.35 -17.82 6.06
CA HIS A 75 -4.45 -18.02 7.51
C HIS A 75 -3.08 -18.11 8.22
N LYS A 76 -2.03 -18.60 7.53
CA LYS A 76 -0.67 -18.61 8.09
C LYS A 76 -0.11 -17.20 8.29
N THR A 77 -0.51 -16.23 7.49
CA THR A 77 -0.04 -14.83 7.59
C THR A 77 -0.55 -14.12 8.84
N GLU A 78 -1.65 -14.57 9.43
CA GLU A 78 -2.18 -14.04 10.69
C GLU A 78 -1.19 -14.21 11.88
N SER A 79 -0.17 -15.07 11.74
CA SER A 79 0.85 -15.35 12.77
C SER A 79 2.16 -14.58 12.57
N SER A 80 2.19 -13.54 11.76
CA SER A 80 3.41 -12.73 11.57
C SER A 80 3.87 -12.12 12.91
N GLY A 81 5.19 -12.12 13.16
CA GLY A 81 5.78 -11.49 14.36
C GLY A 81 5.71 -9.96 14.36
N THR A 82 5.02 -9.35 13.36
CA THR A 82 4.84 -7.91 13.23
C THR A 82 3.44 -7.49 13.70
N PHE A 83 3.39 -6.46 14.54
CA PHE A 83 2.15 -5.77 14.90
C PHE A 83 2.08 -4.41 14.22
N ASN A 84 1.00 -4.13 13.48
CA ASN A 84 0.79 -2.87 12.78
C ASN A 84 0.00 -1.92 13.68
N LEU A 85 0.62 -0.83 14.10
CA LEU A 85 0.01 0.22 14.89
C LEU A 85 -0.02 1.52 14.09
N THR A 86 -1.20 1.89 13.61
CA THR A 86 -1.39 3.23 13.04
C THR A 86 -1.68 4.20 14.17
N LEU A 87 -0.86 5.22 14.31
CA LEU A 87 -1.06 6.32 15.27
C LEU A 87 -1.50 7.56 14.51
N LEU A 88 -2.61 8.15 14.96
CA LEU A 88 -3.10 9.44 14.50
C LEU A 88 -2.74 10.50 15.55
N PRO A 89 -1.55 11.09 15.50
CA PRO A 89 -1.11 12.02 16.56
C PRO A 89 -1.90 13.32 16.53
N SER A 90 -2.54 13.62 15.39
CA SER A 90 -3.41 14.78 15.22
C SER A 90 -4.43 14.53 14.11
N LEU A 91 -5.62 15.09 14.25
CA LEU A 91 -6.59 15.27 13.16
C LEU A 91 -6.60 16.72 12.64
N ASP A 92 -5.69 17.57 13.11
CA ASP A 92 -5.45 18.87 12.48
C ASP A 92 -4.54 18.71 11.24
N CYS A 93 -4.70 19.60 10.30
CA CYS A 93 -3.89 19.62 9.08
C CYS A 93 -3.62 21.06 8.65
N ASN A 94 -2.41 21.35 8.24
CA ASN A 94 -1.98 22.67 7.78
C ASN A 94 -2.28 22.95 6.30
N VAL A 95 -2.92 21.97 5.60
CA VAL A 95 -3.46 22.14 4.24
C VAL A 95 -4.93 21.79 4.20
N ARG A 96 -5.64 22.24 3.18
CA ARG A 96 -7.07 21.95 2.96
C ARG A 96 -7.27 21.44 1.54
N CYS A 97 -7.44 20.11 1.43
CA CYS A 97 -7.72 19.44 0.16
C CYS A 97 -9.23 19.22 0.03
N TRP A 98 -9.82 19.56 -1.11
CA TRP A 98 -11.28 19.46 -1.30
C TRP A 98 -11.80 18.00 -1.26
N TYR A 99 -10.92 17.03 -1.57
CA TYR A 99 -11.26 15.61 -1.58
C TYR A 99 -10.94 14.89 -0.24
N CYS A 100 -10.43 15.61 0.76
CA CYS A 100 -10.07 14.99 2.03
C CYS A 100 -11.32 14.39 2.70
N PHE A 101 -11.27 13.11 3.03
CA PHE A 101 -12.34 12.41 3.72
C PHE A 101 -12.27 12.57 5.24
N GLU A 102 -11.13 13.02 5.78
CA GLU A 102 -10.95 13.21 7.21
C GLU A 102 -11.60 14.50 7.68
N LYS A 103 -12.24 14.41 8.83
CA LYS A 103 -12.75 15.58 9.54
C LYS A 103 -11.62 16.22 10.33
N HIS A 104 -11.13 17.36 9.87
CA HIS A 104 -10.07 18.08 10.57
C HIS A 104 -10.59 18.69 11.90
N ILE A 105 -9.80 18.48 12.96
CA ILE A 105 -10.06 19.02 14.32
C ILE A 105 -8.87 19.92 14.68
N VAL A 106 -9.07 21.21 14.52
CA VAL A 106 -8.03 22.22 14.74
C VAL A 106 -7.50 22.15 16.18
N GLY A 107 -6.17 22.15 16.33
CA GLY A 107 -5.49 22.08 17.61
C GLY A 107 -5.54 20.70 18.29
N SER A 108 -6.07 19.66 17.62
CA SER A 108 -5.94 18.29 18.14
C SER A 108 -4.48 17.85 18.14
N HIS A 109 -4.03 17.26 19.23
CA HIS A 109 -2.65 16.76 19.35
C HIS A 109 -2.55 15.66 20.40
N LEU A 110 -1.48 14.89 20.39
CA LEU A 110 -1.22 13.77 21.28
C LEU A 110 -0.71 14.26 22.65
N SER A 111 -1.62 14.48 23.61
CA SER A 111 -1.26 14.94 24.94
C SER A 111 -0.31 13.99 25.67
N CYS A 112 0.44 14.48 26.69
CA CYS A 112 1.32 13.65 27.50
C CYS A 112 0.61 12.44 28.12
N GLN A 113 -0.65 12.61 28.55
CA GLN A 113 -1.45 11.52 29.10
C GLN A 113 -1.72 10.43 28.04
N GLN A 114 -2.03 10.82 26.79
CA GLN A 114 -2.24 9.85 25.72
C GLN A 114 -0.93 9.21 25.26
N GLN A 115 0.17 9.95 25.25
CA GLN A 115 1.51 9.37 24.99
C GLN A 115 1.84 8.27 25.98
N ASP A 116 1.56 8.46 27.27
CA ASP A 116 1.77 7.43 28.31
C ASP A 116 0.90 6.19 28.08
N LYS A 117 -0.35 6.34 27.66
CA LYS A 117 -1.22 5.20 27.31
C LYS A 117 -0.67 4.44 26.09
N VAL A 118 -0.27 5.15 25.03
CA VAL A 118 0.32 4.55 23.82
C VAL A 118 1.63 3.83 24.16
N PHE A 119 2.46 4.41 25.01
CA PHE A 119 3.69 3.77 25.47
C PHE A 119 3.41 2.47 26.22
N ARG A 120 2.47 2.46 27.17
CA ARG A 120 2.07 1.25 27.91
C ARG A 120 1.49 0.19 26.98
N TYR A 121 0.69 0.59 26.01
CA TYR A 121 0.16 -0.33 25.00
C TYR A 121 1.30 -0.98 24.20
N ALA A 122 2.26 -0.18 23.74
CA ALA A 122 3.44 -0.69 23.02
C ALA A 122 4.27 -1.63 23.90
N GLN A 123 4.47 -1.32 25.20
CA GLN A 123 5.12 -2.23 26.16
C GLN A 123 4.37 -3.56 26.27
N ASN A 124 3.03 -3.51 26.43
CA ASN A 124 2.19 -4.71 26.50
C ASN A 124 2.31 -5.58 25.24
N LEU A 125 2.42 -4.96 24.06
CA LEU A 125 2.66 -5.67 22.79
C LEU A 125 4.07 -6.28 22.76
N LEU A 126 5.09 -5.52 23.13
CA LEU A 126 6.49 -5.97 23.12
C LEU A 126 6.76 -7.08 24.16
N ASN A 127 5.95 -7.17 25.20
CA ASN A 127 6.03 -8.27 26.18
C ASN A 127 5.43 -9.59 25.65
N ARG A 128 4.68 -9.59 24.54
CA ARG A 128 4.17 -10.81 23.92
C ARG A 128 5.29 -11.56 23.20
N GLU A 129 5.42 -12.86 23.42
CA GLU A 129 6.46 -13.69 22.79
C GLU A 129 6.35 -13.72 21.25
N ASN A 130 5.14 -13.71 20.73
CA ASN A 130 4.87 -13.80 19.29
C ASN A 130 5.06 -12.47 18.53
N ILE A 131 5.35 -11.35 19.20
CA ILE A 131 5.60 -10.06 18.56
C ILE A 131 7.09 -9.74 18.65
N SER A 132 7.74 -9.56 17.52
CA SER A 132 9.15 -9.17 17.40
C SER A 132 9.33 -7.73 16.93
N VAL A 133 8.34 -7.17 16.20
CA VAL A 133 8.40 -5.83 15.63
C VAL A 133 7.06 -5.13 15.80
N ILE A 134 7.05 -3.87 16.23
CA ILE A 134 5.91 -2.98 16.05
C ILE A 134 6.18 -2.06 14.86
N HIS A 135 5.32 -2.11 13.86
CA HIS A 135 5.35 -1.19 12.74
C HIS A 135 4.41 -0.02 13.03
N PHE A 136 4.98 1.13 13.38
CA PHE A 136 4.25 2.37 13.51
C PHE A 136 4.00 3.00 12.13
N SER A 137 2.72 3.25 11.82
CA SER A 137 2.31 4.08 10.70
C SER A 137 1.72 5.38 11.23
N LEU A 138 2.39 6.51 11.02
CA LEU A 138 1.85 7.80 11.39
C LEU A 138 0.91 8.30 10.28
N PHE A 139 -0.32 8.63 10.67
CA PHE A 139 -1.40 9.00 9.76
C PHE A 139 -2.30 10.06 10.42
N GLY A 140 -3.42 10.42 9.78
CA GLY A 140 -4.37 11.44 10.26
C GLY A 140 -4.15 12.77 9.56
N GLY A 141 -4.73 13.88 10.02
CA GLY A 141 -4.67 15.17 9.37
C GLY A 141 -3.30 15.47 8.75
N GLU A 142 -2.36 16.00 9.54
CA GLU A 142 -0.93 16.03 9.19
C GLU A 142 -0.12 15.54 10.39
N PRO A 143 0.42 14.33 10.38
CA PRO A 143 1.10 13.73 11.52
C PRO A 143 2.42 14.42 11.91
N MET A 144 2.96 15.25 11.00
CA MET A 144 4.21 15.97 11.25
C MET A 144 4.01 17.32 11.98
N LEU A 145 2.76 17.76 12.25
CA LEU A 145 2.52 19.05 12.90
C LEU A 145 3.15 19.16 14.29
N TYR A 146 3.06 18.09 15.09
CA TYR A 146 3.60 18.01 16.46
C TYR A 146 4.66 16.91 16.60
N PHE A 147 5.29 16.55 15.47
CA PHE A 147 6.18 15.39 15.41
C PHE A 147 7.40 15.54 16.33
N LYS A 148 8.08 16.68 16.27
CA LYS A 148 9.33 16.90 16.99
C LYS A 148 9.14 16.93 18.50
N GLU A 149 8.07 17.56 18.97
CA GLU A 149 7.80 17.82 20.38
C GLU A 149 7.12 16.63 21.07
N GLU A 150 6.27 15.87 20.35
CA GLU A 150 5.39 14.87 20.96
C GLU A 150 5.66 13.45 20.44
N VAL A 151 5.70 13.28 19.11
CA VAL A 151 5.72 11.95 18.51
C VAL A 151 7.11 11.33 18.52
N ALA A 152 8.12 12.09 18.15
CA ALA A 152 9.51 11.59 18.11
C ALA A 152 10.01 11.14 19.49
N PRO A 153 9.84 11.93 20.58
CA PRO A 153 10.22 11.47 21.94
C PRO A 153 9.50 10.18 22.35
N LEU A 154 8.20 10.04 22.02
CA LEU A 154 7.46 8.83 22.29
C LEU A 154 8.03 7.62 21.51
N LEU A 155 8.31 7.78 20.22
CA LEU A 155 8.87 6.71 19.39
C LEU A 155 10.27 6.30 19.86
N PHE A 156 11.13 7.23 20.27
CA PHE A 156 12.43 6.89 20.86
C PHE A 156 12.28 6.13 22.17
N LYS A 157 11.40 6.57 23.07
CA LYS A 157 11.10 5.87 24.32
C LYS A 157 10.65 4.43 24.06
N ILE A 158 9.80 4.20 23.06
CA ILE A 158 9.36 2.85 22.67
C ILE A 158 10.51 2.06 22.03
N LYS A 159 11.31 2.67 21.16
CA LYS A 159 12.47 2.06 20.50
C LYS A 159 13.50 1.57 21.50
N ASP A 160 13.79 2.38 22.51
CA ASP A 160 14.72 2.00 23.57
C ASP A 160 14.18 0.87 24.43
N TYR A 161 12.89 0.88 24.77
CA TYR A 161 12.26 -0.25 25.43
C TYR A 161 12.30 -1.53 24.58
N ALA A 162 11.98 -1.45 23.28
CA ALA A 162 12.06 -2.59 22.37
C ALA A 162 13.45 -3.21 22.33
N LYS A 163 14.51 -2.39 22.30
CA LYS A 163 15.91 -2.86 22.35
C LYS A 163 16.20 -3.66 23.62
N THR A 164 15.65 -3.27 24.79
CA THR A 164 15.84 -4.05 26.04
C THR A 164 15.24 -5.45 25.96
N MET A 165 14.24 -5.63 25.10
CA MET A 165 13.56 -6.91 24.83
C MET A 165 14.14 -7.67 23.63
N ASN A 166 15.23 -7.18 23.02
CA ASN A 166 15.78 -7.68 21.76
C ASN A 166 14.75 -7.68 20.61
N LYS A 167 13.94 -6.63 20.56
CA LYS A 167 12.87 -6.37 19.57
C LYS A 167 13.09 -5.03 18.91
N ASP A 168 12.31 -4.73 17.87
CA ASP A 168 12.50 -3.51 17.10
C ASP A 168 11.17 -2.78 16.81
N ILE A 169 11.28 -1.52 16.40
CA ILE A 169 10.19 -0.76 15.80
C ILE A 169 10.54 -0.32 14.37
N LYS A 170 9.54 -0.25 13.51
CA LYS A 170 9.63 0.38 12.19
C LYS A 170 8.72 1.58 12.16
N VAL A 171 9.10 2.62 11.43
CA VAL A 171 8.31 3.86 11.34
C VAL A 171 8.04 4.17 9.86
N SER A 172 6.78 4.33 9.53
CA SER A 172 6.32 4.86 8.24
C SER A 172 5.43 6.08 8.47
N ILE A 173 5.50 7.07 7.60
CA ILE A 173 4.80 8.34 7.76
C ILE A 173 4.06 8.67 6.48
N VAL A 174 2.74 8.87 6.59
CA VAL A 174 1.89 9.36 5.51
C VAL A 174 1.70 10.86 5.71
N THR A 175 2.30 11.68 4.84
CA THR A 175 2.38 13.12 5.05
C THR A 175 2.20 13.92 3.76
N ASN A 176 1.76 15.17 3.91
CA ASN A 176 1.83 16.16 2.85
C ASN A 176 3.24 16.77 2.70
N ALA A 177 4.19 16.39 3.55
CA ALA A 177 5.60 16.75 3.62
C ALA A 177 5.91 18.26 3.86
N THR A 178 4.92 19.13 4.04
CA THR A 178 5.14 20.56 4.21
C THR A 178 5.72 20.93 5.58
N CYS A 179 5.72 20.00 6.54
CA CYS A 179 6.30 20.17 7.87
C CYS A 179 7.70 19.51 8.00
N ILE A 180 8.24 18.94 6.93
CA ILE A 180 9.60 18.38 6.94
C ILE A 180 10.60 19.51 6.74
N THR A 181 11.35 19.80 7.80
CA THR A 181 12.36 20.86 7.86
C THR A 181 13.74 20.25 8.14
N GLU A 182 14.80 21.00 7.89
CA GLU A 182 16.18 20.53 8.01
C GLU A 182 16.51 20.03 9.42
N ASP A 183 15.92 20.60 10.46
CA ASP A 183 16.14 20.21 11.86
C ASP A 183 15.40 18.92 12.26
N ILE A 184 14.39 18.48 11.49
CA ILE A 184 13.66 17.24 11.72
C ILE A 184 14.33 16.05 11.00
N ILE A 185 15.06 16.28 9.91
CA ILE A 185 15.66 15.22 9.09
C ILE A 185 16.59 14.30 9.90
N PRO A 186 17.48 14.78 10.79
CA PRO A 186 18.31 13.89 11.61
C PRO A 186 17.49 12.96 12.51
N ILE A 187 16.35 13.42 13.04
CA ILE A 187 15.43 12.63 13.87
C ILE A 187 14.79 11.52 13.04
N LEU A 188 14.33 11.85 11.81
CA LEU A 188 13.76 10.89 10.87
C LEU A 188 14.78 9.84 10.44
N ALA A 189 16.03 10.25 10.21
CA ALA A 189 17.13 9.35 9.87
C ALA A 189 17.44 8.37 11.01
N GLU A 190 17.49 8.84 12.26
CA GLU A 190 17.73 7.99 13.43
C GLU A 190 16.58 6.97 13.64
N LEU A 191 15.35 7.35 13.33
CA LEU A 191 14.20 6.44 13.34
C LEU A 191 14.17 5.52 12.11
N ASN A 192 15.04 5.72 11.11
CA ASN A 192 15.02 5.07 9.81
C ASN A 192 13.62 5.12 9.17
N ALA A 193 12.99 6.30 9.23
CA ALA A 193 11.63 6.50 8.80
C ALA A 193 11.46 6.35 7.28
N THR A 194 10.38 5.74 6.87
CA THR A 194 9.93 5.65 5.47
C THR A 194 8.70 6.51 5.24
N PHE A 195 8.42 6.89 4.00
CA PHE A 195 7.38 7.87 3.73
C PHE A 195 6.42 7.44 2.64
N GLN A 196 5.15 7.81 2.81
CA GLN A 196 4.24 8.05 1.71
C GLN A 196 4.02 9.56 1.63
N ILE A 197 4.56 10.19 0.59
CA ILE A 197 4.38 11.61 0.33
C ILE A 197 3.35 11.79 -0.78
N THR A 198 2.39 12.69 -0.57
CA THR A 198 1.26 12.87 -1.49
C THR A 198 1.39 14.14 -2.31
N ILE A 199 1.32 14.01 -3.64
CA ILE A 199 1.14 15.13 -4.57
C ILE A 199 -0.13 14.94 -5.40
N ASP A 200 -0.63 16.04 -6.00
CA ASP A 200 -1.87 16.06 -6.79
C ASP A 200 -1.58 16.41 -8.26
N GLY A 201 -0.55 15.79 -8.82
CA GLY A 201 -0.10 16.06 -10.18
C GLY A 201 0.95 17.15 -10.26
N TYR A 202 0.95 17.89 -11.38
CA TYR A 202 1.90 18.97 -11.66
C TYR A 202 1.68 20.19 -10.76
N ARG A 203 2.65 21.12 -10.74
CA ARG A 203 2.75 22.24 -9.80
C ARG A 203 1.46 23.06 -9.64
N GLU A 204 0.90 23.53 -10.73
CA GLU A 204 -0.29 24.38 -10.71
C GLU A 204 -1.52 23.62 -10.21
N LYS A 205 -1.67 22.35 -10.62
CA LYS A 205 -2.74 21.49 -10.17
C LYS A 205 -2.62 21.21 -8.67
N HIS A 206 -1.44 20.78 -8.22
CA HIS A 206 -1.15 20.55 -6.80
C HIS A 206 -1.46 21.78 -5.94
N ASN A 207 -0.94 22.96 -6.33
CA ASN A 207 -1.15 24.19 -5.58
C ASN A 207 -2.60 24.65 -5.56
N SER A 208 -3.38 24.30 -6.60
CA SER A 208 -4.82 24.60 -6.61
C SER A 208 -5.62 23.73 -5.63
N ILE A 209 -5.10 22.53 -5.31
CA ILE A 209 -5.74 21.55 -4.43
C ILE A 209 -5.25 21.67 -2.99
N LYS A 210 -3.91 21.61 -2.75
CA LYS A 210 -3.32 21.68 -1.42
C LYS A 210 -3.12 23.12 -0.97
N LYS A 211 -4.22 23.78 -0.63
CA LYS A 211 -4.20 25.18 -0.15
C LYS A 211 -3.77 25.24 1.30
N SER A 212 -2.85 26.15 1.60
CA SER A 212 -2.36 26.43 2.95
C SER A 212 -2.28 27.93 3.22
N PRO A 213 -2.78 28.43 4.36
CA PRO A 213 -2.58 29.83 4.75
C PRO A 213 -1.11 30.23 4.93
N LYS A 214 -0.26 29.25 5.29
CA LYS A 214 1.18 29.45 5.55
C LYS A 214 1.98 29.60 4.24
N PHE A 215 1.58 28.87 3.19
CA PHE A 215 2.31 28.80 1.92
C PHE A 215 1.52 29.48 0.80
N LYS A 216 1.58 30.81 0.75
CA LYS A 216 0.80 31.64 -0.21
C LYS A 216 1.13 31.33 -1.68
N GLU A 217 2.39 30.97 -1.97
CA GLU A 217 2.87 30.65 -3.32
C GLU A 217 2.62 29.18 -3.71
N GLY A 218 2.05 28.40 -2.77
CA GLY A 218 1.76 26.98 -2.94
C GLY A 218 2.71 26.06 -2.18
N THR A 219 2.37 24.79 -2.16
CA THR A 219 3.07 23.77 -1.38
C THR A 219 3.96 22.85 -2.22
N TYR A 220 3.82 22.87 -3.56
CA TYR A 220 4.54 21.96 -4.45
C TYR A 220 6.05 21.99 -4.27
N ASP A 221 6.66 23.19 -4.30
CA ASP A 221 8.11 23.33 -4.18
C ASP A 221 8.64 22.94 -2.81
N VAL A 222 7.85 23.18 -1.78
CA VAL A 222 8.16 22.73 -0.41
C VAL A 222 8.21 21.21 -0.34
N VAL A 223 7.24 20.54 -0.98
CA VAL A 223 7.18 19.08 -1.04
C VAL A 223 8.36 18.52 -1.84
N MET A 224 8.69 19.09 -3.00
CA MET A 224 9.82 18.64 -3.81
C MET A 224 11.15 18.82 -3.05
N LYS A 225 11.34 19.97 -2.39
CA LYS A 225 12.51 20.17 -1.53
C LYS A 225 12.59 19.08 -0.44
N ALA A 226 11.50 18.80 0.25
CA ALA A 226 11.48 17.75 1.28
C ALA A 226 11.84 16.37 0.73
N ILE A 227 11.40 16.01 -0.48
CA ILE A 227 11.77 14.75 -1.15
C ILE A 227 13.27 14.67 -1.37
N HIS A 228 13.87 15.73 -1.92
CA HIS A 228 15.32 15.80 -2.15
C HIS A 228 16.12 15.78 -0.85
N ASP A 229 15.73 16.57 0.14
CA ASP A 229 16.40 16.64 1.43
C ASP A 229 16.40 15.27 2.12
N LEU A 230 15.26 14.56 2.15
CA LEU A 230 15.15 13.23 2.72
C LEU A 230 16.02 12.20 1.98
N THR A 231 15.96 12.20 0.65
CA THR A 231 16.70 11.20 -0.15
C THR A 231 18.20 11.47 -0.17
N ASN A 232 18.64 12.72 0.06
CA ASN A 232 20.06 13.07 0.18
C ASN A 232 20.61 12.80 1.58
N ALA A 233 19.80 12.93 2.64
CA ALA A 233 20.27 12.84 4.01
C ALA A 233 20.54 11.41 4.48
N TYR A 234 19.75 10.42 4.04
CA TYR A 234 19.90 9.01 4.41
C TYR A 234 19.26 8.08 3.38
N ASP A 235 19.32 6.77 3.60
CA ASP A 235 18.67 5.77 2.74
C ASP A 235 17.14 5.74 2.99
N SER A 236 16.50 6.91 2.89
CA SER A 236 15.05 7.04 3.04
C SER A 236 14.33 6.38 1.86
N ARG A 237 13.13 5.88 2.11
CA ARG A 237 12.27 5.28 1.08
C ARG A 237 10.98 6.04 0.98
N ILE A 238 10.72 6.57 -0.20
CA ILE A 238 9.56 7.39 -0.49
C ILE A 238 8.64 6.67 -1.46
N ASN A 239 7.40 6.44 -1.02
CA ASN A 239 6.29 6.11 -1.88
C ASN A 239 5.64 7.43 -2.30
N LEU A 240 6.02 7.98 -3.46
CA LEU A 240 5.43 9.20 -3.98
C LEU A 240 4.04 8.90 -4.53
N ARG A 241 3.02 9.18 -3.73
CA ARG A 241 1.64 9.00 -4.12
C ARG A 241 1.16 10.18 -4.95
N ILE A 242 0.83 9.91 -6.20
CA ILE A 242 0.21 10.88 -7.10
C ILE A 242 -1.29 10.61 -7.12
N ASN A 243 -2.05 11.48 -6.46
CA ASN A 243 -3.49 11.49 -6.60
C ASN A 243 -3.85 12.07 -7.95
N PHE A 244 -4.67 11.39 -8.72
CA PHE A 244 -5.01 11.81 -10.07
C PHE A 244 -6.52 11.88 -10.32
N ASP A 245 -6.89 12.74 -11.23
CA ASP A 245 -8.18 12.82 -11.90
C ASP A 245 -7.95 12.84 -13.43
N ASN A 246 -9.01 13.02 -14.21
CA ASN A 246 -8.95 13.00 -15.66
C ASN A 246 -8.05 14.10 -16.28
N GLN A 247 -7.68 15.13 -15.52
CA GLN A 247 -6.85 16.24 -15.99
C GLN A 247 -5.38 16.13 -15.57
N THR A 248 -5.08 15.26 -14.59
CA THR A 248 -3.76 15.20 -13.95
C THR A 248 -2.65 14.83 -14.93
N PHE A 249 -2.91 13.91 -15.86
CA PHE A 249 -1.85 13.35 -16.73
C PHE A 249 -1.36 14.27 -17.84
N LYS A 250 -2.10 15.33 -18.19
CA LYS A 250 -1.72 16.23 -19.31
C LYS A 250 -0.34 16.88 -19.16
N HIS A 251 0.15 17.03 -17.92
CA HIS A 251 1.40 17.74 -17.63
C HIS A 251 2.28 17.02 -16.60
N LEU A 252 2.09 15.70 -16.38
CA LEU A 252 2.87 14.96 -15.39
C LEU A 252 4.35 14.82 -15.74
N ASN A 253 4.75 15.06 -16.99
CA ASN A 253 6.17 15.08 -17.36
C ASN A 253 6.99 16.11 -16.57
N SER A 254 6.37 17.21 -16.12
CA SER A 254 7.05 18.19 -15.25
C SER A 254 7.41 17.58 -13.89
N VAL A 255 6.52 16.78 -13.30
CA VAL A 255 6.81 16.06 -12.02
C VAL A 255 7.99 15.10 -12.19
N ILE A 256 8.07 14.43 -13.36
CA ILE A 256 9.18 13.52 -13.65
C ILE A 256 10.51 14.27 -13.66
N ASN A 257 10.54 15.44 -14.30
CA ASN A 257 11.73 16.28 -14.37
C ASN A 257 12.20 16.69 -12.97
N ASP A 258 11.26 16.97 -12.06
CA ASP A 258 11.56 17.43 -10.69
C ASP A 258 12.08 16.29 -9.77
N ILE A 259 11.95 15.02 -10.17
CA ILE A 259 12.42 13.86 -9.40
C ILE A 259 13.39 12.94 -10.17
N GLN A 260 13.81 13.33 -11.38
CA GLN A 260 14.61 12.48 -12.25
C GLN A 260 16.02 12.19 -11.71
N ASP A 261 16.56 13.05 -10.87
CA ASP A 261 17.86 12.92 -10.19
C ASP A 261 17.78 12.08 -8.92
N VAL A 262 16.58 11.80 -8.39
CA VAL A 262 16.40 10.96 -7.21
C VAL A 262 16.77 9.52 -7.53
N GLU A 263 17.59 8.90 -6.67
CA GLU A 263 18.01 7.51 -6.81
C GLU A 263 16.81 6.56 -6.84
N ARG A 264 16.72 5.69 -7.84
CA ARG A 264 15.59 4.79 -8.10
C ARG A 264 15.31 3.80 -6.97
N LYS A 265 16.31 3.48 -6.13
CA LYS A 265 16.12 2.67 -4.91
C LYS A 265 15.28 3.38 -3.87
N LYS A 266 15.40 4.69 -3.79
CA LYS A 266 14.80 5.53 -2.74
C LYS A 266 13.39 5.99 -3.03
N ILE A 267 12.92 5.89 -4.28
CA ILE A 267 11.59 6.37 -4.68
C ILE A 267 10.80 5.32 -5.46
N ARG A 268 9.50 5.24 -5.20
CA ARG A 268 8.51 4.51 -5.99
C ARG A 268 7.34 5.44 -6.28
N ILE A 269 6.79 5.38 -7.48
CA ILE A 269 5.57 6.12 -7.86
C ILE A 269 4.36 5.26 -7.52
N HIS A 270 3.37 5.83 -6.84
CA HIS A 270 2.10 5.20 -6.54
C HIS A 270 0.97 6.05 -7.13
N LEU A 271 0.24 5.48 -8.08
CA LEU A 271 -0.88 6.16 -8.73
C LEU A 271 -2.20 5.79 -8.02
N GLU A 272 -2.94 6.80 -7.59
CA GLU A 272 -4.22 6.62 -6.93
C GLU A 272 -5.26 7.59 -7.47
N ARG A 273 -6.38 7.06 -7.97
CA ARG A 273 -7.50 7.91 -8.42
C ARG A 273 -8.17 8.58 -7.22
N VAL A 274 -8.48 9.86 -7.36
CA VAL A 274 -9.34 10.58 -6.41
C VAL A 274 -10.75 9.99 -6.49
N TRP A 275 -11.14 9.23 -5.49
CA TRP A 275 -12.38 8.42 -5.49
C TRP A 275 -13.68 9.24 -5.48
N GLN A 276 -13.61 10.53 -5.14
CA GLN A 276 -14.74 11.46 -5.24
C GLN A 276 -14.99 11.91 -6.69
N THR A 277 -14.07 11.62 -7.61
CA THR A 277 -14.27 11.86 -9.04
C THR A 277 -14.73 10.57 -9.70
N THR A 278 -15.81 10.63 -10.48
CA THR A 278 -16.19 9.51 -11.36
C THR A 278 -15.14 9.38 -12.48
N ALA A 279 -14.78 8.13 -12.81
CA ALA A 279 -14.15 7.88 -14.10
C ALA A 279 -15.13 8.44 -15.15
N SER A 280 -14.73 9.47 -15.88
CA SER A 280 -15.52 9.89 -17.03
C SER A 280 -15.42 8.80 -18.10
N ASP A 281 -16.45 8.67 -18.94
CA ASP A 281 -16.39 7.90 -20.19
C ASP A 281 -15.37 8.48 -21.19
N ASP A 282 -14.51 9.37 -20.73
CA ASP A 282 -13.45 9.99 -21.50
C ASP A 282 -12.28 9.01 -21.64
N TYR A 283 -12.27 8.28 -22.75
CA TYR A 283 -11.19 7.37 -23.18
C TYR A 283 -9.81 8.02 -23.18
N THR A 284 -9.72 9.35 -23.17
CA THR A 284 -8.45 10.08 -23.16
C THR A 284 -7.67 9.89 -21.88
N THR A 285 -8.33 9.72 -20.73
CA THR A 285 -7.65 9.50 -19.45
C THR A 285 -6.89 8.18 -19.44
N GLY A 286 -7.48 7.11 -19.93
CA GLY A 286 -6.82 5.81 -20.02
C GLY A 286 -5.58 5.85 -20.93
N THR A 287 -5.63 6.59 -22.04
CA THR A 287 -4.49 6.79 -22.93
C THR A 287 -3.35 7.53 -22.24
N TYR A 288 -3.63 8.66 -21.59
CA TYR A 288 -2.60 9.42 -20.86
C TYR A 288 -2.03 8.63 -19.68
N LEU A 289 -2.85 7.88 -18.95
CA LEU A 289 -2.39 7.01 -17.88
C LEU A 289 -1.38 5.97 -18.39
N LYS A 290 -1.70 5.33 -19.51
CA LYS A 290 -0.84 4.35 -20.17
C LYS A 290 0.47 4.96 -20.64
N GLU A 291 0.42 6.12 -21.29
CA GLU A 291 1.61 6.86 -21.70
C GLU A 291 2.50 7.19 -20.51
N PHE A 292 1.91 7.72 -19.45
CA PHE A 292 2.65 8.01 -18.21
C PHE A 292 3.29 6.77 -17.58
N ILE A 293 2.55 5.66 -17.50
CA ILE A 293 3.10 4.38 -17.00
C ILE A 293 4.31 3.96 -17.83
N ASN A 294 4.20 4.02 -19.16
CA ASN A 294 5.28 3.63 -20.07
C ASN A 294 6.52 4.54 -19.92
N ASP A 295 6.31 5.84 -19.78
CA ASP A 295 7.41 6.79 -19.60
C ASP A 295 8.13 6.57 -18.26
N MET A 296 7.39 6.32 -17.18
CA MET A 296 7.96 5.97 -15.88
C MET A 296 8.82 4.70 -15.95
N LEU A 297 8.31 3.66 -16.60
CA LEU A 297 9.04 2.40 -16.77
C LEU A 297 10.31 2.59 -17.63
N ARG A 298 10.25 3.38 -18.71
CA ARG A 298 11.43 3.72 -19.55
C ARG A 298 12.50 4.42 -18.73
N LEU A 299 12.11 5.29 -17.80
CA LEU A 299 13.02 6.00 -16.90
C LEU A 299 13.46 5.16 -15.70
N ASN A 300 13.10 3.87 -15.67
CA ASN A 300 13.40 2.92 -14.60
C ASN A 300 12.80 3.31 -13.24
N PHE A 301 11.67 4.02 -13.20
CA PHE A 301 10.91 4.16 -11.98
C PHE A 301 10.09 2.91 -11.71
N ARG A 302 10.09 2.45 -10.46
CA ARG A 302 9.10 1.48 -10.01
C ARG A 302 7.77 2.17 -9.82
N LEU A 303 6.70 1.49 -10.23
CA LEU A 303 5.37 2.05 -10.23
C LEU A 303 4.37 1.10 -9.57
N SER A 304 3.39 1.63 -8.87
CA SER A 304 2.26 0.92 -8.32
C SER A 304 0.96 1.54 -8.83
N TYR A 305 0.13 0.72 -9.47
CA TYR A 305 -1.22 1.06 -9.91
C TYR A 305 -2.17 -0.06 -9.51
N LEU A 306 -3.37 0.25 -9.02
CA LEU A 306 -4.37 -0.66 -8.45
C LEU A 306 -3.95 -1.37 -7.15
N ASN A 307 -2.82 -1.07 -6.59
CA ASN A 307 -2.33 -1.62 -5.31
C ASN A 307 -2.39 -3.16 -5.20
N PHE A 308 -2.28 -3.88 -6.35
CA PHE A 308 -2.17 -5.33 -6.38
C PHE A 308 -0.72 -5.75 -6.21
N GLY A 309 -0.48 -6.85 -5.50
CA GLY A 309 0.84 -7.37 -5.30
C GLY A 309 0.85 -8.66 -4.48
N ARG A 310 1.99 -9.30 -4.39
CA ARG A 310 2.16 -10.51 -3.58
C ARG A 310 2.06 -10.15 -2.10
N ARG A 311 0.89 -10.36 -1.53
CA ARG A 311 0.60 -10.24 -0.10
C ARG A 311 -0.50 -11.23 0.24
N ASN A 312 -0.56 -11.66 1.48
CA ASN A 312 -1.53 -12.67 1.91
C ASN A 312 -2.68 -12.03 2.72
N TYR A 313 -3.14 -10.85 2.33
CA TYR A 313 -4.27 -10.14 2.92
C TYR A 313 -4.77 -9.05 1.98
N SER A 314 -6.04 -8.71 2.04
CA SER A 314 -6.63 -7.61 1.26
C SER A 314 -6.16 -6.24 1.78
N CYS A 315 -6.23 -6.04 3.10
CA CYS A 315 -5.92 -4.78 3.76
C CYS A 315 -5.38 -5.05 5.17
N LEU A 316 -4.62 -4.13 5.75
CA LEU A 316 -4.13 -4.24 7.14
C LEU A 316 -5.26 -4.50 8.14
N MET A 317 -6.46 -3.95 7.92
CA MET A 317 -7.61 -4.20 8.79
C MET A 317 -8.14 -5.64 8.78
N ASP A 318 -7.67 -6.50 7.86
CA ASP A 318 -7.97 -7.94 7.87
C ASP A 318 -7.08 -8.69 8.87
N LEU A 319 -5.97 -8.09 9.27
CA LEU A 319 -4.98 -8.69 10.16
C LEU A 319 -5.42 -8.55 11.62
N LYS A 320 -5.26 -9.63 12.41
CA LYS A 320 -5.47 -9.61 13.88
C LYS A 320 -4.47 -8.71 14.58
N ASN A 321 -3.24 -8.61 14.03
CA ASN A 321 -2.16 -7.77 14.55
C ASN A 321 -2.21 -6.37 13.91
N ASN A 322 -3.36 -5.70 13.97
CA ASN A 322 -3.54 -4.34 13.48
C ASN A 322 -4.45 -3.52 14.38
N VAL A 323 -4.11 -2.25 14.57
CA VAL A 323 -4.92 -1.28 15.30
C VAL A 323 -4.63 0.13 14.82
N VAL A 324 -5.64 0.99 14.89
CA VAL A 324 -5.51 2.44 14.69
C VAL A 324 -5.86 3.15 15.99
N ILE A 325 -4.96 3.96 16.54
CA ILE A 325 -5.13 4.71 17.78
C ILE A 325 -5.07 6.20 17.44
N SER A 326 -6.11 6.93 17.83
CA SER A 326 -6.21 8.37 17.65
C SER A 326 -5.62 9.16 18.83
N TYR A 327 -5.30 10.43 18.58
CA TYR A 327 -4.72 11.37 19.54
C TYR A 327 -5.50 11.48 20.87
N ASP A 328 -6.79 11.18 20.86
CA ASP A 328 -7.70 11.22 22.01
C ASP A 328 -7.86 9.86 22.70
N GLY A 329 -7.21 8.81 22.18
CA GLY A 329 -7.30 7.44 22.69
C GLY A 329 -8.42 6.61 22.08
N ASN A 330 -9.21 7.16 21.18
CA ASN A 330 -10.20 6.39 20.41
C ASN A 330 -9.50 5.38 19.49
N VAL A 331 -10.11 4.21 19.34
CA VAL A 331 -9.53 3.09 18.61
C VAL A 331 -10.40 2.71 17.42
N TYR A 332 -9.74 2.45 16.29
CA TYR A 332 -10.33 2.09 15.01
C TYR A 332 -9.57 0.91 14.38
N ASN A 333 -10.12 0.32 13.33
CA ASN A 333 -9.42 -0.66 12.51
C ASN A 333 -9.14 -0.17 11.08
N CYS A 334 -9.91 0.80 10.57
CA CYS A 334 -9.80 1.29 9.20
C CYS A 334 -9.24 2.71 9.15
N THR A 335 -8.25 2.95 8.29
CA THR A 335 -7.71 4.30 8.00
C THR A 335 -8.41 5.00 6.84
N GLY A 336 -9.36 4.35 6.17
CA GLY A 336 -10.06 4.90 5.00
C GLY A 336 -11.43 5.50 5.31
N ARG A 337 -11.66 5.92 6.57
CA ARG A 337 -12.88 6.61 7.03
C ARG A 337 -12.50 7.79 7.89
N ASP A 338 -13.48 8.71 8.09
CA ASP A 338 -13.35 9.74 9.09
C ASP A 338 -13.24 9.11 10.49
N PHE A 339 -12.48 9.74 11.35
CA PHE A 339 -12.24 9.25 12.71
C PHE A 339 -13.27 9.85 13.67
N THR A 340 -14.53 9.55 13.42
CA THR A 340 -15.67 9.96 14.26
C THR A 340 -16.14 8.81 15.15
N ASN A 341 -16.96 9.12 16.13
CA ASN A 341 -17.53 8.12 17.05
C ASN A 341 -18.31 7.01 16.33
N THR A 342 -18.87 7.30 15.15
CA THR A 342 -19.56 6.28 14.34
C THR A 342 -18.66 5.11 13.95
N HIS A 343 -17.40 5.40 13.64
CA HIS A 343 -16.42 4.40 13.21
C HIS A 343 -15.50 3.90 14.33
N GLN A 344 -15.64 4.46 15.54
CA GLN A 344 -14.89 4.03 16.71
C GLN A 344 -15.24 2.57 17.06
N GLU A 345 -14.24 1.77 17.36
CA GLU A 345 -14.39 0.35 17.71
C GLU A 345 -13.87 0.02 19.11
N GLY A 346 -13.28 0.98 19.80
CA GLY A 346 -12.80 0.82 21.18
C GLY A 346 -12.15 2.08 21.73
N VAL A 347 -11.62 1.97 22.95
CA VAL A 347 -10.91 3.05 23.65
C VAL A 347 -9.64 2.51 24.31
N LEU A 348 -8.53 3.24 24.18
CA LEU A 348 -7.28 2.96 24.85
C LEU A 348 -7.34 3.38 26.32
N THR A 349 -7.16 2.43 27.22
CA THR A 349 -7.24 2.61 28.67
C THR A 349 -5.93 3.09 29.29
N THR A 350 -5.95 3.49 30.54
CA THR A 350 -4.77 4.04 31.25
C THR A 350 -3.70 3.01 31.53
N ASP A 351 -4.03 1.72 31.60
CA ASP A 351 -3.08 0.60 31.78
C ASP A 351 -2.47 0.11 30.46
N GLY A 352 -2.86 0.74 29.32
CA GLY A 352 -2.38 0.34 28.00
C GLY A 352 -3.06 -0.92 27.47
N SER A 353 -4.31 -1.16 27.80
CA SER A 353 -5.20 -2.13 27.13
C SER A 353 -6.24 -1.42 26.27
N ILE A 354 -7.03 -2.16 25.51
CA ILE A 354 -8.10 -1.62 24.69
C ILE A 354 -9.41 -2.22 25.16
N GLU A 355 -10.35 -1.35 25.53
CA GLU A 355 -11.76 -1.72 25.73
C GLU A 355 -12.45 -1.68 24.36
N TRP A 356 -12.78 -2.87 23.82
CA TRP A 356 -13.37 -3.02 22.52
C TRP A 356 -14.90 -3.02 22.55
N GLU A 357 -15.52 -2.45 21.52
CA GLU A 357 -16.93 -2.63 21.22
C GLU A 357 -17.17 -4.01 20.58
N LEU A 358 -17.41 -5.04 21.40
CA LEU A 358 -17.47 -6.45 21.00
C LEU A 358 -18.40 -6.69 19.81
N ASN A 359 -19.58 -6.07 19.77
CA ASN A 359 -20.54 -6.23 18.67
C ASN A 359 -19.96 -5.79 17.31
N LYS A 360 -19.09 -4.76 17.28
CA LYS A 360 -18.44 -4.32 16.04
C LYS A 360 -17.34 -5.28 15.61
N LEU A 361 -16.56 -5.79 16.58
CA LEU A 361 -15.53 -6.80 16.30
C LEU A 361 -16.13 -8.11 15.76
N GLU A 362 -17.21 -8.60 16.38
CA GLU A 362 -17.91 -9.80 15.94
C GLU A 362 -18.42 -9.67 14.51
N LYS A 363 -19.09 -8.57 14.18
CA LYS A 363 -19.54 -8.29 12.81
C LYS A 363 -18.38 -8.29 11.82
N ARG A 364 -17.24 -7.71 12.19
CA ARG A 364 -16.05 -7.67 11.36
C ARG A 364 -15.44 -9.05 11.17
N ALA A 365 -15.41 -9.87 12.21
CA ALA A 365 -14.86 -11.23 12.19
C ALA A 365 -15.64 -12.19 11.29
N THR A 366 -16.93 -11.93 11.03
CA THR A 366 -17.75 -12.79 10.13
C THR A 366 -17.48 -12.54 8.65
N ILE A 367 -16.72 -11.50 8.27
CA ILE A 367 -16.48 -11.16 6.87
C ILE A 367 -15.14 -11.71 6.41
N ASN A 368 -15.19 -12.60 5.41
CA ASN A 368 -14.04 -13.03 4.65
C ASN A 368 -14.08 -12.34 3.26
N THR A 369 -13.11 -11.51 2.96
CA THR A 369 -13.11 -10.69 1.73
C THR A 369 -12.96 -11.51 0.46
N TYR A 370 -12.45 -12.73 0.57
CA TYR A 370 -12.18 -13.65 -0.52
C TYR A 370 -13.34 -14.67 -0.80
N ASP A 371 -14.36 -14.75 0.07
CA ASP A 371 -15.44 -15.74 -0.03
C ASP A 371 -16.57 -15.37 -1.02
N ASP A 372 -16.50 -14.17 -1.59
CA ASP A 372 -17.45 -13.77 -2.65
C ASP A 372 -17.32 -14.69 -3.86
N PRO A 373 -18.42 -15.25 -4.42
CA PRO A 373 -18.39 -16.17 -5.55
C PRO A 373 -17.66 -15.64 -6.79
N ALA A 374 -17.66 -14.31 -7.02
CA ALA A 374 -16.91 -13.69 -8.10
C ALA A 374 -15.42 -13.67 -7.79
N CYS A 375 -15.04 -13.46 -6.53
CA CYS A 375 -13.64 -13.47 -6.07
C CYS A 375 -13.04 -14.88 -6.12
N ILE A 376 -13.76 -15.91 -5.69
CA ILE A 376 -13.31 -17.31 -5.77
C ILE A 376 -12.95 -17.72 -7.21
N ARG A 377 -13.71 -17.22 -8.19
CA ARG A 377 -13.49 -17.47 -9.62
C ARG A 377 -12.55 -16.45 -10.29
N CYS A 378 -11.93 -15.57 -9.53
CA CYS A 378 -11.06 -14.53 -10.08
C CYS A 378 -9.60 -14.98 -10.10
N LYS A 379 -8.99 -14.97 -11.27
CA LYS A 379 -7.54 -15.29 -11.42
C LYS A 379 -6.61 -14.29 -10.74
N LEU A 380 -7.10 -13.11 -10.37
CA LEU A 380 -6.34 -12.10 -9.60
C LEU A 380 -6.54 -12.23 -8.08
N LEU A 381 -7.31 -13.21 -7.60
CA LEU A 381 -7.54 -13.37 -6.16
C LEU A 381 -6.24 -13.41 -5.34
N PRO A 382 -5.16 -14.12 -5.76
CA PRO A 382 -3.92 -14.17 -4.99
C PRO A 382 -3.20 -12.82 -4.85
N GLN A 383 -3.51 -11.86 -5.74
CA GLN A 383 -2.94 -10.51 -5.74
C GLN A 383 -3.84 -9.47 -5.08
N CYS A 384 -5.16 -9.68 -5.14
CA CYS A 384 -6.19 -8.74 -4.70
C CYS A 384 -6.73 -9.06 -3.30
N TRP A 385 -6.96 -10.35 -2.99
CA TRP A 385 -7.57 -10.87 -1.78
C TRP A 385 -9.01 -10.39 -1.52
N GLY A 386 -9.72 -10.06 -2.61
CA GLY A 386 -11.14 -9.77 -2.58
C GLY A 386 -11.49 -8.31 -2.29
N LEU A 387 -12.66 -8.12 -1.76
CA LEU A 387 -13.28 -6.81 -1.61
C LEU A 387 -12.85 -6.11 -0.30
N CYS A 388 -13.05 -4.81 -0.23
CA CYS A 388 -12.76 -4.05 0.98
C CYS A 388 -13.74 -4.44 2.11
N LYS A 389 -13.23 -5.01 3.20
CA LYS A 389 -14.02 -5.44 4.39
C LYS A 389 -14.89 -4.30 4.95
N GLN A 390 -14.34 -3.08 5.05
CA GLN A 390 -15.10 -1.92 5.54
C GLN A 390 -16.29 -1.58 4.63
N LYS A 391 -16.11 -1.62 3.31
CA LYS A 391 -17.21 -1.39 2.38
C LYS A 391 -18.28 -2.47 2.46
N ILE A 392 -17.89 -3.74 2.67
CA ILE A 392 -18.84 -4.85 2.88
C ILE A 392 -19.67 -4.60 4.15
N LEU A 393 -19.03 -4.19 5.25
CA LEU A 393 -19.74 -3.84 6.50
C LEU A 393 -20.78 -2.74 6.30
N GLU A 394 -20.44 -1.71 5.55
CA GLU A 394 -21.32 -0.56 5.29
C GLU A 394 -22.40 -0.84 4.25
N HIS A 395 -22.10 -1.66 3.27
CA HIS A 395 -22.95 -1.92 2.10
C HIS A 395 -22.95 -3.40 1.69
N PRO A 396 -23.48 -4.32 2.52
CA PRO A 396 -23.36 -5.76 2.28
C PRO A 396 -23.99 -6.22 0.95
N ASN A 397 -25.01 -5.50 0.46
CA ASN A 397 -25.71 -5.85 -0.79
C ASN A 397 -25.09 -5.26 -2.06
N LYS A 398 -23.97 -4.55 -1.96
CA LYS A 398 -23.32 -3.87 -3.08
C LYS A 398 -21.87 -4.33 -3.30
N ALA A 399 -21.47 -5.45 -2.70
CA ALA A 399 -20.08 -5.93 -2.70
C ALA A 399 -19.51 -6.08 -4.12
N GLU A 400 -20.26 -6.67 -5.05
CA GLU A 400 -19.81 -6.85 -6.43
C GLU A 400 -19.52 -5.53 -7.18
N GLN A 401 -20.20 -4.43 -6.82
CA GLN A 401 -20.00 -3.12 -7.45
C GLN A 401 -18.67 -2.48 -7.03
N MET A 402 -18.04 -3.00 -5.98
CA MET A 402 -16.84 -2.44 -5.36
C MET A 402 -15.54 -3.10 -5.83
N CYS A 403 -15.62 -4.00 -6.81
CA CYS A 403 -14.45 -4.68 -7.37
C CYS A 403 -13.52 -3.65 -8.04
N PRO A 404 -12.24 -3.56 -7.63
CA PRO A 404 -11.30 -2.61 -8.20
C PRO A 404 -11.04 -2.82 -9.70
N LEU A 405 -11.30 -4.01 -10.24
CA LEU A 405 -11.20 -4.27 -11.68
C LEU A 405 -12.26 -3.52 -12.49
N LYS A 406 -13.39 -3.16 -11.90
CA LYS A 406 -14.44 -2.37 -12.57
C LYS A 406 -14.04 -0.91 -12.80
N THR A 407 -13.05 -0.43 -12.08
CA THR A 407 -12.52 0.93 -12.17
C THR A 407 -11.12 0.97 -12.81
N MET A 408 -10.67 -0.15 -13.35
CA MET A 408 -9.38 -0.24 -14.03
C MET A 408 -9.44 0.50 -15.37
N GLU A 409 -8.49 1.40 -15.60
CA GLU A 409 -8.44 2.30 -16.76
C GLU A 409 -7.48 1.82 -17.86
N ILE A 410 -6.82 0.69 -17.63
CA ILE A 410 -5.99 -0.02 -18.60
C ILE A 410 -6.54 -1.43 -18.80
N THR A 411 -6.27 -2.03 -19.96
CA THR A 411 -6.67 -3.41 -20.24
C THR A 411 -5.89 -4.42 -19.40
N MET A 412 -6.39 -5.65 -19.30
CA MET A 412 -5.68 -6.73 -18.60
C MET A 412 -4.32 -7.03 -19.26
N ASP A 413 -4.23 -6.97 -20.58
CA ASP A 413 -2.97 -7.18 -21.32
C ASP A 413 -1.94 -6.10 -20.98
N GLU A 414 -2.38 -4.84 -20.91
CA GLU A 414 -1.55 -3.72 -20.51
C GLU A 414 -1.12 -3.85 -19.04
N TYR A 415 -2.01 -4.32 -18.17
CA TYR A 415 -1.70 -4.59 -16.78
C TYR A 415 -0.63 -5.67 -16.61
N ILE A 416 -0.74 -6.81 -17.31
CA ILE A 416 0.25 -7.90 -17.27
C ILE A 416 1.60 -7.38 -17.77
N THR A 417 1.61 -6.64 -18.88
CA THR A 417 2.83 -6.06 -19.47
C THR A 417 3.49 -5.06 -18.53
N TYR A 418 2.70 -4.17 -17.93
CA TYR A 418 3.16 -3.23 -16.92
C TYR A 418 3.79 -3.95 -15.72
N ARG A 419 3.11 -4.95 -15.18
CA ARG A 419 3.60 -5.72 -14.02
C ARG A 419 4.93 -6.42 -14.34
N PHE A 420 5.04 -7.04 -15.50
CA PHE A 420 6.29 -7.67 -15.95
C PHE A 420 7.45 -6.67 -16.06
N ASN A 421 7.22 -5.53 -16.69
CA ASN A 421 8.24 -4.49 -16.83
C ASN A 421 8.65 -3.90 -15.47
N ASN A 422 7.70 -3.69 -14.58
CA ASN A 422 7.95 -3.18 -13.24
C ASN A 422 8.78 -4.17 -12.39
N GLU A 423 8.53 -5.48 -12.53
CA GLU A 423 9.32 -6.52 -11.89
C GLU A 423 10.75 -6.57 -12.47
N TYR A 424 10.89 -6.46 -13.79
CA TYR A 424 12.21 -6.38 -14.44
C TYR A 424 13.03 -5.19 -13.92
N ILE A 425 12.41 -4.01 -13.80
CA ILE A 425 13.03 -2.82 -13.24
C ILE A 425 13.41 -3.04 -11.76
N SER A 426 12.54 -3.67 -10.99
CA SER A 426 12.81 -3.98 -9.59
C SER A 426 14.06 -4.84 -9.43
N ARG A 427 14.17 -5.90 -10.22
CA ARG A 427 15.36 -6.78 -10.25
C ARG A 427 16.62 -6.05 -10.70
N LYS A 428 16.52 -5.16 -11.69
CA LYS A 428 17.63 -4.33 -12.15
C LYS A 428 18.15 -3.40 -11.05
N ILE A 429 17.26 -2.84 -10.24
CA ILE A 429 17.58 -1.88 -9.17
C ILE A 429 18.17 -2.60 -7.93
N PHE A 430 17.58 -3.71 -7.52
CA PHE A 430 17.90 -4.39 -6.26
C PHE A 430 18.72 -5.67 -6.44
N GLY A 431 18.95 -6.14 -7.70
CA GLY A 431 19.57 -7.42 -7.94
C GLY A 431 18.71 -8.57 -7.46
N ASN A 432 19.30 -9.52 -6.72
CA ASN A 432 18.60 -10.64 -6.11
C ASN A 432 18.02 -10.29 -4.71
N GLU A 433 18.25 -9.08 -4.22
CA GLU A 433 17.63 -8.61 -2.99
C GLU A 433 16.13 -8.43 -3.21
N GLN A 434 15.32 -8.97 -2.30
CA GLN A 434 13.87 -8.72 -2.37
C GLN A 434 13.63 -7.23 -2.13
N PRO A 435 12.85 -6.55 -3.01
CA PRO A 435 12.48 -5.17 -2.76
C PRO A 435 11.71 -5.10 -1.44
N ILE A 436 12.19 -4.26 -0.53
CA ILE A 436 11.51 -4.06 0.74
C ILE A 436 10.12 -3.49 0.43
N SER A 437 9.09 -4.10 1.01
CA SER A 437 7.73 -3.64 0.83
C SER A 437 7.59 -2.20 1.29
N PHE A 438 7.10 -1.34 0.42
CA PHE A 438 6.55 -0.05 0.81
C PHE A 438 5.12 -0.35 1.30
N THR A 439 4.94 -0.47 2.57
CA THR A 439 3.61 -0.58 3.21
C THR A 439 2.95 0.77 3.28
#